data_e5020fc4c21cf2589ea9b23d1a09d062
#
_entry.id   e5020fc4c21cf2589ea9b23d1a09d062
#
_cell.length_a   1.000
_cell.length_b   1.000
_cell.length_c   1.000
_cell.angle_alpha   90.00
_cell.angle_beta   90.00
_cell.angle_gamma   90.00
#
_symmetry.space_group_name_H-M   'P 1'
#
loop_
_entity.id
_entity.type
_entity.pdbx_description
1 polymer ?
#
loop_
_entity_poly.entity_id
_entity_poly.type
_entity_poly.pdbx_seq_one_letter_code
_entity_poly.pdbx_strand_id
1 'polypeptide(L)'
;MHGHYYIDVTTNFCKVMGLKIVSGEDFLPSDSIYHNDQNFIATQDLQQQTGIPAGEILDFFVWGVNARLKGYVNNVQLTSLRSRALPYIFCPNGKYGSNILPFAYIRVKAGSNMETALKHIRQTIAKCFVGYPVDIKFYDQVYSQLYQKEADQQQMITLSSLLAILISLVGVFGLVIFEAEQRRKEIGIRKVYGAYTRQILWMFGRSYLTLSVVSSVIATPIAWYIVSKWLEQFTERIAITPWVFILTCIVISLITLITITVQNYRTAISNPTANVKAE
;
A
#
# COMPACT_ATOMS: atom_id res chain seq x y z
N MET A 1 17.27 -8.20 22.74
CA MET A 1 15.92 -8.22 23.33
C MET A 1 14.91 -8.11 22.20
N HIS A 2 14.14 -9.14 21.93
CA HIS A 2 13.07 -9.07 20.94
C HIS A 2 11.89 -8.34 21.58
N GLY A 3 11.47 -7.22 21.01
CA GLY A 3 10.29 -6.49 21.47
C GLY A 3 9.02 -7.30 21.18
N HIS A 4 8.02 -7.18 22.02
CA HIS A 4 6.69 -7.76 21.84
C HIS A 4 5.65 -6.79 22.42
N TYR A 5 4.42 -6.89 21.92
CA TYR A 5 3.30 -6.08 22.41
C TYR A 5 2.46 -6.90 23.39
N TYR A 6 2.21 -6.34 24.57
CA TYR A 6 1.23 -6.89 25.52
C TYR A 6 -0.10 -6.18 25.31
N ILE A 7 -1.16 -6.95 25.24
CA ILE A 7 -2.52 -6.44 25.13
C ILE A 7 -3.38 -7.13 26.16
N ASP A 8 -3.93 -6.33 27.05
CA ASP A 8 -4.92 -6.80 28.02
C ASP A 8 -6.25 -7.04 27.30
N VAL A 9 -6.79 -8.23 27.45
CA VAL A 9 -8.00 -8.67 26.74
C VAL A 9 -8.97 -9.37 27.68
N THR A 10 -10.19 -9.59 27.22
CA THR A 10 -11.14 -10.49 27.90
C THR A 10 -11.01 -11.91 27.34
N THR A 11 -11.47 -12.91 28.10
CA THR A 11 -11.34 -14.32 27.74
C THR A 11 -12.02 -14.70 26.41
N ASN A 12 -12.96 -13.90 25.93
CA ASN A 12 -13.66 -14.12 24.65
C ASN A 12 -13.06 -13.33 23.48
N PHE A 13 -11.92 -12.67 23.68
CA PHE A 13 -11.30 -11.79 22.69
C PHE A 13 -10.98 -12.52 21.37
N CYS A 14 -10.35 -13.69 21.43
CA CYS A 14 -10.00 -14.46 20.24
C CYS A 14 -11.25 -14.79 19.40
N LYS A 15 -12.34 -15.17 20.05
CA LYS A 15 -13.62 -15.48 19.40
C LYS A 15 -14.26 -14.25 18.77
N VAL A 16 -14.25 -13.10 19.46
CA VAL A 16 -14.82 -11.84 18.96
C VAL A 16 -14.02 -11.33 17.76
N MET A 17 -12.70 -11.35 17.85
CA MET A 17 -11.82 -10.93 16.76
C MET A 17 -11.74 -11.93 15.62
N GLY A 18 -12.18 -13.18 15.84
CA GLY A 18 -12.12 -14.27 14.85
C GLY A 18 -10.72 -14.82 14.66
N LEU A 19 -9.88 -14.75 15.69
CA LEU A 19 -8.56 -15.34 15.69
C LEU A 19 -8.68 -16.86 15.77
N LYS A 20 -7.90 -17.56 14.96
CA LYS A 20 -7.88 -19.02 14.96
C LYS A 20 -6.75 -19.52 15.84
N ILE A 21 -7.05 -20.43 16.75
CA ILE A 21 -6.04 -21.15 17.53
C ILE A 21 -5.27 -22.07 16.56
N VAL A 22 -3.96 -21.91 16.51
CA VAL A 22 -3.05 -22.70 15.67
C VAL A 22 -2.47 -23.86 16.48
N SER A 23 -2.17 -23.62 17.76
CA SER A 23 -1.61 -24.62 18.67
C SER A 23 -2.05 -24.30 20.09
N GLY A 24 -2.26 -25.33 20.92
CA GLY A 24 -2.72 -25.18 22.30
C GLY A 24 -4.22 -24.96 22.43
N GLU A 25 -4.64 -24.19 23.42
CA GLU A 25 -6.04 -23.97 23.80
C GLU A 25 -6.38 -22.48 23.86
N ASP A 26 -7.68 -22.17 23.69
CA ASP A 26 -8.23 -20.84 23.89
C ASP A 26 -8.40 -20.52 25.40
N PHE A 27 -8.66 -19.27 25.70
CA PHE A 27 -8.97 -18.82 27.05
C PHE A 27 -10.26 -19.47 27.57
N LEU A 28 -10.22 -19.90 28.81
CA LEU A 28 -11.40 -20.33 29.56
C LEU A 28 -11.93 -19.16 30.42
N PRO A 29 -13.23 -19.14 30.77
CA PRO A 29 -13.77 -18.14 31.68
C PRO A 29 -13.04 -18.06 33.05
N SER A 30 -12.47 -19.19 33.49
CA SER A 30 -11.65 -19.27 34.72
C SER A 30 -10.33 -18.50 34.61
N ASP A 31 -9.81 -18.28 33.41
CA ASP A 31 -8.57 -17.55 33.20
C ASP A 31 -8.73 -16.04 33.48
N SER A 32 -9.97 -15.57 33.65
CA SER A 32 -10.28 -14.21 34.06
C SER A 32 -10.03 -13.94 35.53
N ILE A 33 -9.82 -14.99 36.32
CA ILE A 33 -9.59 -14.87 37.75
C ILE A 33 -8.08 -14.72 37.97
N TYR A 34 -7.70 -13.67 38.69
CA TYR A 34 -6.31 -13.41 39.05
C TYR A 34 -5.78 -14.50 39.97
N HIS A 35 -4.88 -15.31 39.48
CA HIS A 35 -4.08 -16.28 40.23
C HIS A 35 -2.60 -15.99 39.99
N ASN A 36 -1.74 -16.57 40.84
CA ASN A 36 -0.28 -16.44 40.70
C ASN A 36 0.26 -16.93 39.34
N ASP A 37 -0.47 -17.87 38.70
CA ASP A 37 -0.14 -18.37 37.37
C ASP A 37 -1.05 -17.67 36.35
N GLN A 38 -0.50 -16.78 35.56
CA GLN A 38 -1.24 -16.11 34.49
C GLN A 38 -1.16 -16.90 33.18
N ASN A 39 -2.32 -17.20 32.63
CA ASN A 39 -2.40 -17.76 31.28
C ASN A 39 -2.32 -16.65 30.24
N PHE A 40 -1.59 -16.85 29.14
CA PHE A 40 -1.55 -15.96 28.02
C PHE A 40 -1.58 -16.72 26.69
N ILE A 41 -2.01 -16.05 25.64
CA ILE A 41 -1.99 -16.55 24.26
C ILE A 41 -1.12 -15.60 23.46
N ALA A 42 -0.30 -16.14 22.56
CA ALA A 42 0.56 -15.35 21.71
C ALA A 42 0.28 -15.55 20.22
N THR A 43 0.77 -14.68 19.38
CA THR A 43 0.76 -14.88 17.94
C THR A 43 1.81 -15.90 17.50
N GLN A 44 1.57 -16.58 16.40
CA GLN A 44 2.46 -17.60 15.84
C GLN A 44 3.88 -17.08 15.56
N ASP A 45 4.04 -15.78 15.30
CA ASP A 45 5.35 -15.14 15.15
C ASP A 45 6.23 -15.34 16.38
N LEU A 46 5.66 -15.34 17.59
CA LEU A 46 6.41 -15.61 18.81
C LEU A 46 6.92 -17.04 18.83
N GLN A 47 6.10 -18.00 18.41
CA GLN A 47 6.50 -19.40 18.31
C GLN A 47 7.66 -19.60 17.34
N GLN A 48 7.60 -18.94 16.18
CA GLN A 48 8.66 -19.02 15.17
C GLN A 48 9.97 -18.40 15.66
N GLN A 49 9.91 -17.35 16.48
CA GLN A 49 11.10 -16.67 17.01
C GLN A 49 11.72 -17.38 18.19
N THR A 50 10.92 -18.02 19.04
CA THR A 50 11.37 -18.60 20.31
C THR A 50 11.44 -20.12 20.31
N GLY A 51 10.67 -20.79 19.43
CA GLY A 51 10.55 -22.25 19.39
C GLY A 51 9.80 -22.86 20.57
N ILE A 52 9.17 -22.05 21.43
CA ILE A 52 8.54 -22.51 22.68
C ILE A 52 7.21 -23.21 22.33
N PRO A 53 6.96 -24.42 22.84
CA PRO A 53 5.69 -25.11 22.66
C PRO A 53 4.56 -24.50 23.51
N ALA A 54 3.32 -24.66 23.06
CA ALA A 54 2.15 -24.31 23.86
C ALA A 54 2.08 -25.21 25.14
N GLY A 55 1.64 -24.62 26.24
CA GLY A 55 1.54 -25.32 27.53
C GLY A 55 2.74 -25.11 28.46
N GLU A 56 3.83 -24.55 27.99
CA GLU A 56 5.03 -24.30 28.76
C GLU A 56 4.86 -23.10 29.69
N ILE A 57 5.45 -23.19 30.90
CA ILE A 57 5.50 -22.11 31.84
C ILE A 57 6.75 -21.30 31.53
N LEU A 58 6.55 -20.04 31.23
CA LEU A 58 7.63 -19.12 30.94
C LEU A 58 7.85 -18.20 32.14
N ASP A 59 9.06 -18.24 32.67
CA ASP A 59 9.53 -17.20 33.59
C ASP A 59 9.72 -15.89 32.81
N PHE A 60 8.63 -15.21 32.54
CA PHE A 60 8.72 -13.84 32.05
C PHE A 60 9.15 -12.93 33.20
N PHE A 61 10.44 -12.71 33.28
CA PHE A 61 11.12 -11.92 34.29
C PHE A 61 10.64 -10.44 34.38
N VAL A 62 9.78 -10.03 33.47
CA VAL A 62 9.27 -8.64 33.45
C VAL A 62 8.35 -8.34 34.63
N TRP A 63 7.78 -9.39 35.32
CA TRP A 63 6.71 -9.14 36.27
C TRP A 63 6.75 -10.02 37.53
N GLY A 64 7.75 -10.87 37.68
CA GLY A 64 7.88 -11.73 38.87
C GLY A 64 6.74 -12.72 39.08
N VAL A 65 6.05 -13.13 38.02
CA VAL A 65 4.94 -14.06 38.04
C VAL A 65 5.18 -15.13 36.98
N ASN A 66 4.95 -16.40 37.33
CA ASN A 66 4.97 -17.48 36.37
C ASN A 66 3.82 -17.29 35.37
N ALA A 67 4.13 -17.20 34.09
CA ALA A 67 3.14 -17.02 33.04
C ALA A 67 3.11 -18.29 32.18
N ARG A 68 1.93 -18.91 32.05
CA ARG A 68 1.72 -20.10 31.25
C ARG A 68 1.26 -19.72 29.86
N LEU A 69 2.02 -20.11 28.85
CA LEU A 69 1.65 -19.97 27.45
C LEU A 69 0.61 -21.02 27.08
N LYS A 70 -0.67 -20.63 27.05
CA LYS A 70 -1.78 -21.54 26.84
C LYS A 70 -1.93 -21.97 25.38
N GLY A 71 -1.66 -21.04 24.45
CA GLY A 71 -1.78 -21.34 23.02
C GLY A 71 -1.23 -20.25 22.12
N TYR A 72 -1.27 -20.56 20.84
CA TYR A 72 -0.90 -19.65 19.77
C TYR A 72 -2.07 -19.41 18.82
N VAL A 73 -2.25 -18.16 18.44
CA VAL A 73 -3.20 -17.74 17.40
C VAL A 73 -2.47 -17.43 16.10
N ASN A 74 -3.22 -17.44 15.01
CA ASN A 74 -2.70 -16.98 13.72
C ASN A 74 -2.17 -15.54 13.85
N ASN A 75 -1.17 -15.21 13.02
CA ASN A 75 -0.62 -13.87 12.99
C ASN A 75 -1.69 -12.85 12.65
N VAL A 76 -1.68 -11.74 13.37
CA VAL A 76 -2.59 -10.62 13.20
C VAL A 76 -1.80 -9.32 13.25
N GLN A 77 -2.12 -8.41 12.36
CA GLN A 77 -1.52 -7.08 12.34
C GLN A 77 -2.51 -6.08 12.95
N LEU A 78 -2.24 -5.65 14.17
CA LEU A 78 -3.05 -4.65 14.89
C LEU A 78 -2.45 -3.23 14.81
N THR A 79 -1.24 -3.11 14.30
CA THR A 79 -0.53 -1.84 14.09
C THR A 79 -0.33 -1.58 12.60
N SER A 80 0.09 -0.36 12.23
CA SER A 80 0.43 -0.02 10.85
C SER A 80 1.50 -0.97 10.27
N LEU A 81 1.39 -1.32 8.98
CA LEU A 81 2.38 -2.12 8.25
C LEU A 81 3.79 -1.48 8.19
N ARG A 82 3.92 -0.20 8.54
CA ARG A 82 5.22 0.46 8.73
C ARG A 82 5.88 0.11 10.05
N SER A 83 5.10 -0.28 11.04
CA SER A 83 5.64 -0.72 12.32
C SER A 83 6.22 -2.11 12.15
N ARG A 84 7.40 -2.35 12.73
CA ARG A 84 7.98 -3.70 12.76
C ARG A 84 6.93 -4.67 13.30
N ALA A 85 6.69 -5.75 12.57
CA ALA A 85 5.83 -6.82 13.06
C ALA A 85 6.47 -7.39 14.32
N LEU A 86 5.90 -7.03 15.46
CA LEU A 86 6.28 -7.61 16.74
C LEU A 86 5.18 -8.59 17.14
N PRO A 87 5.55 -9.72 17.75
CA PRO A 87 4.57 -10.67 18.24
C PRO A 87 3.68 -10.03 19.30
N TYR A 88 2.40 -10.38 19.27
CA TYR A 88 1.44 -9.96 20.27
C TYR A 88 1.27 -11.05 21.33
N ILE A 89 1.18 -10.61 22.56
CA ILE A 89 0.87 -11.45 23.74
C ILE A 89 -0.43 -10.91 24.32
N PHE A 90 -1.46 -11.76 24.32
CA PHE A 90 -2.78 -11.48 24.84
C PHE A 90 -2.89 -12.01 26.26
N CYS A 91 -3.15 -11.13 27.20
CA CYS A 91 -3.28 -11.46 28.62
C CYS A 91 -4.72 -11.22 29.06
N PRO A 92 -5.43 -12.24 29.60
CA PRO A 92 -6.75 -12.04 30.15
C PRO A 92 -6.65 -11.29 31.48
N ASN A 93 -7.46 -10.23 31.62
CA ASN A 93 -7.54 -9.42 32.84
C ASN A 93 -6.22 -8.79 33.30
N GLY A 94 -5.87 -7.69 32.71
CA GLY A 94 -4.75 -6.81 33.04
C GLY A 94 -4.01 -7.08 34.36
N LYS A 95 -2.75 -7.33 34.28
CA LYS A 95 -1.86 -7.77 35.36
C LYS A 95 -1.89 -6.90 36.64
N TYR A 96 -2.33 -5.66 36.56
CA TYR A 96 -2.25 -4.70 37.62
C TYR A 96 -3.56 -4.37 38.36
N GLY A 97 -4.59 -5.19 38.16
CA GLY A 97 -5.89 -4.91 38.76
C GLY A 97 -6.57 -3.65 38.23
N SER A 98 -6.00 -3.04 37.19
CA SER A 98 -6.71 -2.02 36.42
C SER A 98 -7.67 -2.73 35.48
N ASN A 99 -8.84 -3.05 35.97
CA ASN A 99 -9.97 -3.58 35.17
C ASN A 99 -10.46 -2.57 34.12
N ILE A 100 -9.63 -1.61 33.74
CA ILE A 100 -10.00 -0.57 32.80
C ILE A 100 -9.54 -1.03 31.41
N LEU A 101 -10.45 -1.69 30.70
CA LEU A 101 -10.30 -1.92 29.27
C LEU A 101 -10.87 -0.69 28.58
N PRO A 102 -10.03 0.13 27.92
CA PRO A 102 -10.48 1.38 27.29
C PRO A 102 -11.35 1.17 26.08
N PHE A 103 -11.39 -0.05 25.54
CA PHE A 103 -12.11 -0.39 24.31
C PHE A 103 -12.95 -1.66 24.51
N ALA A 104 -14.15 -1.66 23.92
CA ALA A 104 -15.00 -2.84 23.80
C ALA A 104 -15.21 -3.16 22.33
N TYR A 105 -14.94 -4.40 21.93
CA TYR A 105 -15.20 -4.87 20.57
C TYR A 105 -16.53 -5.63 20.55
N ILE A 106 -17.41 -5.21 19.65
CA ILE A 106 -18.72 -5.83 19.47
C ILE A 106 -18.81 -6.38 18.06
N ARG A 107 -18.96 -7.69 17.94
CA ARG A 107 -19.19 -8.35 16.64
C ARG A 107 -20.66 -8.53 16.40
N VAL A 108 -21.17 -7.89 15.34
CA VAL A 108 -22.53 -8.08 14.87
C VAL A 108 -22.58 -9.31 13.94
N LYS A 109 -23.59 -10.16 14.11
CA LYS A 109 -23.75 -11.35 13.28
C LYS A 109 -23.97 -10.97 11.81
N ALA A 110 -23.34 -11.67 10.90
CA ALA A 110 -23.54 -11.48 9.47
C ALA A 110 -25.03 -11.62 9.08
N GLY A 111 -25.51 -10.73 8.21
CA GLY A 111 -26.91 -10.69 7.78
C GLY A 111 -27.87 -9.96 8.74
N SER A 112 -27.39 -9.47 9.89
CA SER A 112 -28.20 -8.63 10.78
C SER A 112 -28.39 -7.22 10.21
N ASN A 113 -29.54 -6.60 10.49
CA ASN A 113 -29.75 -5.19 10.16
C ASN A 113 -28.84 -4.32 11.04
N MET A 114 -27.86 -3.65 10.41
CA MET A 114 -26.85 -2.86 11.10
C MET A 114 -27.44 -1.66 11.86
N GLU A 115 -28.46 -1.02 11.30
CA GLU A 115 -29.10 0.13 11.93
C GLU A 115 -29.79 -0.28 13.26
N THR A 116 -30.52 -1.39 13.23
CA THR A 116 -31.18 -1.94 14.42
C THR A 116 -30.15 -2.36 15.47
N ALA A 117 -29.07 -3.00 15.05
CA ALA A 117 -27.98 -3.40 15.93
C ALA A 117 -27.31 -2.20 16.60
N LEU A 118 -27.00 -1.13 15.84
CA LEU A 118 -26.40 0.10 16.37
C LEU A 118 -27.34 0.81 17.35
N LYS A 119 -28.65 0.86 17.05
CA LYS A 119 -29.65 1.45 17.95
C LYS A 119 -29.69 0.70 19.27
N HIS A 120 -29.70 -0.63 19.22
CA HIS A 120 -29.68 -1.48 20.41
C HIS A 120 -28.39 -1.29 21.23
N ILE A 121 -27.22 -1.29 20.58
CA ILE A 121 -25.92 -1.07 21.22
C ILE A 121 -25.91 0.30 21.92
N ARG A 122 -26.29 1.37 21.23
CA ARG A 122 -26.36 2.73 21.81
C ARG A 122 -27.28 2.80 23.02
N GLN A 123 -28.47 2.20 22.95
CA GLN A 123 -29.39 2.16 24.04
C GLN A 123 -28.87 1.39 25.26
N THR A 124 -28.22 0.27 25.01
CA THR A 124 -27.62 -0.55 26.07
C THR A 124 -26.46 0.18 26.76
N ILE A 125 -25.57 0.78 25.97
CA ILE A 125 -24.45 1.56 26.49
C ILE A 125 -24.96 2.75 27.31
N ALA A 126 -25.94 3.50 26.82
CA ALA A 126 -26.53 4.63 27.55
C ALA A 126 -27.18 4.25 28.88
N LYS A 127 -27.70 3.01 28.98
CA LYS A 127 -28.22 2.49 30.27
C LYS A 127 -27.10 2.07 31.22
N CYS A 128 -26.01 1.51 30.72
CA CYS A 128 -24.91 1.01 31.56
C CYS A 128 -23.94 2.12 31.98
N PHE A 129 -23.73 3.12 31.13
CA PHE A 129 -22.74 4.19 31.32
C PHE A 129 -23.42 5.56 31.29
N VAL A 130 -24.26 5.80 32.28
CA VAL A 130 -24.99 7.09 32.41
C VAL A 130 -24.01 8.23 32.62
N GLY A 131 -24.04 9.24 31.75
CA GLY A 131 -23.21 10.44 31.84
C GLY A 131 -21.82 10.33 31.21
N TYR A 132 -21.43 9.18 30.64
CA TYR A 132 -20.18 9.03 29.92
C TYR A 132 -20.40 9.12 28.41
N PRO A 133 -19.66 9.97 27.68
CA PRO A 133 -19.69 9.99 26.24
C PRO A 133 -19.03 8.71 25.69
N VAL A 134 -19.81 7.89 25.01
CA VAL A 134 -19.28 6.68 24.35
C VAL A 134 -19.24 6.91 22.87
N ASP A 135 -18.05 6.83 22.29
CA ASP A 135 -17.82 6.93 20.84
C ASP A 135 -17.85 5.52 20.22
N ILE A 136 -18.77 5.31 19.28
CA ILE A 136 -18.91 4.05 18.55
C ILE A 136 -18.29 4.24 17.17
N LYS A 137 -17.19 3.53 16.91
CA LYS A 137 -16.49 3.52 15.63
C LYS A 137 -16.60 2.15 14.98
N PHE A 138 -16.70 2.13 13.67
CA PHE A 138 -16.53 0.89 12.92
C PHE A 138 -15.07 0.52 12.86
N TYR A 139 -14.79 -0.76 13.00
CA TYR A 139 -13.41 -1.27 12.92
C TYR A 139 -12.72 -0.88 11.60
N ASP A 140 -13.45 -0.95 10.48
CA ASP A 140 -12.95 -0.56 9.16
C ASP A 140 -12.53 0.91 9.11
N GLN A 141 -13.26 1.80 9.80
CA GLN A 141 -12.90 3.22 9.88
C GLN A 141 -11.64 3.44 10.71
N VAL A 142 -11.53 2.75 11.84
CA VAL A 142 -10.31 2.82 12.67
C VAL A 142 -9.12 2.28 11.90
N TYR A 143 -9.30 1.17 11.20
CA TYR A 143 -8.26 0.56 10.38
C TYR A 143 -7.86 1.46 9.21
N SER A 144 -8.81 2.08 8.51
CA SER A 144 -8.53 3.01 7.42
C SER A 144 -7.79 4.27 7.87
N GLN A 145 -8.03 4.76 9.08
CA GLN A 145 -7.29 5.90 9.65
C GLN A 145 -5.79 5.61 9.83
N LEU A 146 -5.42 4.35 10.08
CA LEU A 146 -4.01 3.95 10.16
C LEU A 146 -3.27 4.15 8.84
N TYR A 147 -3.99 4.05 7.71
CA TYR A 147 -3.44 4.15 6.35
C TYR A 147 -3.78 5.46 5.65
N GLN A 148 -4.42 6.40 6.34
CA GLN A 148 -4.82 7.67 5.74
C GLN A 148 -3.62 8.48 5.24
N LYS A 149 -2.51 8.46 5.98
CA LYS A 149 -1.26 9.11 5.56
C LYS A 149 -0.70 8.52 4.27
N GLU A 150 -0.78 7.20 4.12
CA GLU A 150 -0.33 6.50 2.91
C GLU A 150 -1.25 6.83 1.73
N ALA A 151 -2.56 6.90 1.95
CA ALA A 151 -3.53 7.30 0.92
C ALA A 151 -3.30 8.74 0.47
N ASP A 152 -3.06 9.67 1.39
CA ASP A 152 -2.74 11.06 1.08
C ASP A 152 -1.43 11.17 0.29
N GLN A 153 -0.39 10.43 0.68
CA GLN A 153 0.87 10.36 -0.06
C GLN A 153 0.67 9.80 -1.47
N GLN A 154 -0.12 8.73 -1.63
CA GLN A 154 -0.45 8.15 -2.93
C GLN A 154 -1.14 9.17 -3.83
N GLN A 155 -2.09 9.93 -3.30
CA GLN A 155 -2.78 10.99 -4.04
C GLN A 155 -1.81 12.08 -4.49
N MET A 156 -0.93 12.55 -3.61
CA MET A 156 0.09 13.55 -3.96
C MET A 156 1.04 13.04 -5.05
N ILE A 157 1.52 11.80 -4.95
CA ILE A 157 2.39 11.18 -5.95
C ILE A 157 1.67 11.07 -7.29
N THR A 158 0.40 10.66 -7.29
CA THR A 158 -0.41 10.52 -8.51
C THR A 158 -0.60 11.87 -9.21
N LEU A 159 -0.96 12.93 -8.46
CA LEU A 159 -1.11 14.27 -9.02
C LEU A 159 0.22 14.82 -9.57
N SER A 160 1.31 14.67 -8.82
CA SER A 160 2.64 15.10 -9.25
C SER A 160 3.10 14.34 -10.50
N SER A 161 2.83 13.04 -10.58
CA SER A 161 3.14 12.22 -11.75
C SER A 161 2.35 12.66 -12.99
N LEU A 162 1.06 12.98 -12.82
CA LEU A 162 0.23 13.48 -13.90
C LEU A 162 0.76 14.82 -14.43
N LEU A 163 1.11 15.74 -13.55
CA LEU A 163 1.71 17.03 -13.93
C LEU A 163 3.05 16.82 -14.64
N ALA A 164 3.91 15.94 -14.15
CA ALA A 164 5.19 15.62 -14.79
C ALA A 164 5.00 15.05 -16.20
N ILE A 165 4.01 14.18 -16.40
CA ILE A 165 3.66 13.64 -17.73
C ILE A 165 3.18 14.76 -18.66
N LEU A 166 2.30 15.66 -18.20
CA LEU A 166 1.82 16.79 -19.00
C LEU A 166 2.95 17.71 -19.42
N ILE A 167 3.84 18.09 -18.49
CA ILE A 167 5.00 18.94 -18.80
C ILE A 167 5.93 18.25 -19.81
N SER A 168 6.18 16.94 -19.64
CA SER A 168 6.98 16.15 -20.57
C SER A 168 6.38 16.10 -21.96
N LEU A 169 5.04 15.92 -22.07
CA LEU A 169 4.35 15.93 -23.36
C LEU A 169 4.46 17.29 -24.07
N VAL A 170 4.31 18.39 -23.32
CA VAL A 170 4.50 19.74 -23.88
C VAL A 170 5.95 19.93 -24.35
N GLY A 171 6.92 19.46 -23.58
CA GLY A 171 8.35 19.49 -23.99
C GLY A 171 8.63 18.70 -25.26
N VAL A 172 8.14 17.47 -25.35
CA VAL A 172 8.27 16.63 -26.56
C VAL A 172 7.57 17.27 -27.74
N PHE A 173 6.36 17.83 -27.53
CA PHE A 173 5.60 18.52 -28.57
C PHE A 173 6.39 19.72 -29.14
N GLY A 174 6.96 20.58 -28.27
CA GLY A 174 7.79 21.70 -28.70
C GLY A 174 9.03 21.28 -29.47
N LEU A 175 9.72 20.21 -29.01
CA LEU A 175 10.90 19.70 -29.66
C LEU A 175 10.58 19.14 -31.04
N VAL A 176 9.47 18.41 -31.20
CA VAL A 176 9.03 17.85 -32.48
C VAL A 176 8.70 18.95 -33.50
N ILE A 177 8.03 20.04 -33.05
CA ILE A 177 7.76 21.20 -33.93
C ILE A 177 9.08 21.81 -34.40
N PHE A 178 9.99 22.08 -33.47
CA PHE A 178 11.27 22.69 -33.76
C PHE A 178 12.08 21.84 -34.76
N GLU A 179 12.17 20.54 -34.54
CA GLU A 179 12.89 19.64 -35.44
C GLU A 179 12.22 19.53 -36.83
N ALA A 180 10.88 19.50 -36.87
CA ALA A 180 10.13 19.48 -38.12
C ALA A 180 10.38 20.75 -38.94
N GLU A 181 10.44 21.92 -38.31
CA GLU A 181 10.73 23.20 -38.98
C GLU A 181 12.19 23.23 -39.48
N GLN A 182 13.14 22.77 -38.65
CA GLN A 182 14.55 22.74 -39.03
C GLN A 182 14.83 21.81 -40.22
N ARG A 183 14.09 20.68 -40.33
CA ARG A 183 14.23 19.71 -41.43
C ARG A 183 13.22 19.94 -42.56
N ARG A 184 12.52 21.04 -42.58
CA ARG A 184 11.45 21.33 -43.55
C ARG A 184 11.95 21.28 -44.99
N LYS A 185 13.13 21.83 -45.30
CA LYS A 185 13.75 21.78 -46.64
C LYS A 185 14.10 20.33 -47.05
N GLU A 186 14.63 19.53 -46.13
CA GLU A 186 14.97 18.12 -46.39
C GLU A 186 13.70 17.28 -46.68
N ILE A 187 12.64 17.49 -45.93
CA ILE A 187 11.34 16.86 -46.12
C ILE A 187 10.74 17.24 -47.49
N GLY A 188 10.83 18.52 -47.84
CA GLY A 188 10.36 19.02 -49.14
C GLY A 188 11.09 18.36 -50.31
N ILE A 189 12.41 18.31 -50.28
CA ILE A 189 13.24 17.67 -51.31
C ILE A 189 12.88 16.18 -51.44
N ARG A 190 12.81 15.46 -50.35
CA ARG A 190 12.47 14.03 -50.36
C ARG A 190 11.08 13.77 -50.94
N LYS A 191 10.10 14.64 -50.64
CA LYS A 191 8.76 14.55 -51.23
C LYS A 191 8.74 14.77 -52.75
N VAL A 192 9.52 15.71 -53.21
CA VAL A 192 9.66 15.94 -54.68
C VAL A 192 10.27 14.71 -55.37
N TYR A 193 11.19 14.01 -54.70
CA TYR A 193 11.76 12.73 -55.17
C TYR A 193 10.86 11.50 -54.92
N GLY A 194 9.59 11.70 -54.51
CA GLY A 194 8.62 10.62 -54.42
C GLY A 194 8.61 9.86 -53.12
N ALA A 195 9.22 10.40 -52.04
CA ALA A 195 9.18 9.76 -50.70
C ALA A 195 7.75 9.73 -50.13
N TYR A 196 7.32 8.57 -49.69
CA TYR A 196 6.04 8.41 -49.03
C TYR A 196 6.05 9.07 -47.62
N THR A 197 4.93 9.64 -47.22
CA THR A 197 4.73 10.23 -45.88
C THR A 197 5.12 9.25 -44.75
N ARG A 198 4.84 7.95 -44.91
CA ARG A 198 5.20 6.90 -43.96
C ARG A 198 6.72 6.79 -43.74
N GLN A 199 7.53 6.99 -44.77
CA GLN A 199 9.00 6.93 -44.65
C GLN A 199 9.54 8.11 -43.84
N ILE A 200 8.93 9.30 -44.03
CA ILE A 200 9.28 10.50 -43.28
C ILE A 200 8.89 10.33 -41.83
N LEU A 201 7.67 9.86 -41.56
CA LEU A 201 7.21 9.58 -40.16
C LEU A 201 8.07 8.55 -39.48
N TRP A 202 8.50 7.50 -40.20
CA TRP A 202 9.38 6.47 -39.62
C TRP A 202 10.79 7.02 -39.27
N MET A 203 11.31 7.90 -40.08
CA MET A 203 12.61 8.52 -39.85
C MET A 203 12.62 9.33 -38.54
N PHE A 204 11.59 10.15 -38.32
CA PHE A 204 11.41 10.87 -37.05
C PHE A 204 11.12 9.91 -35.88
N GLY A 205 10.17 8.99 -36.08
CA GLY A 205 9.77 8.03 -35.05
C GLY A 205 10.93 7.21 -34.53
N ARG A 206 11.84 6.75 -35.40
CA ARG A 206 13.02 5.99 -34.99
C ARG A 206 13.94 6.79 -34.06
N SER A 207 14.19 8.05 -34.35
CA SER A 207 15.05 8.92 -33.52
C SER A 207 14.50 9.07 -32.10
N TYR A 208 13.22 9.36 -31.98
CA TYR A 208 12.55 9.54 -30.69
C TYR A 208 12.37 8.22 -29.94
N LEU A 209 12.10 7.12 -30.64
CA LEU A 209 12.06 5.79 -30.01
C LEU A 209 13.41 5.42 -29.39
N THR A 210 14.51 5.66 -30.13
CA THR A 210 15.84 5.42 -29.59
C THR A 210 16.08 6.26 -28.35
N LEU A 211 15.73 7.56 -28.39
CA LEU A 211 15.87 8.44 -27.23
C LEU A 211 15.01 7.96 -26.03
N SER A 212 13.76 7.55 -26.29
CA SER A 212 12.86 7.01 -25.27
C SER A 212 13.43 5.75 -24.61
N VAL A 213 13.97 4.82 -25.41
CA VAL A 213 14.57 3.60 -24.89
C VAL A 213 15.81 3.90 -24.05
N VAL A 214 16.72 4.76 -24.55
CA VAL A 214 17.92 5.16 -23.80
C VAL A 214 17.55 5.82 -22.48
N SER A 215 16.59 6.75 -22.49
CA SER A 215 16.10 7.40 -21.27
C SER A 215 15.49 6.40 -20.29
N SER A 216 14.74 5.42 -20.78
CA SER A 216 14.14 4.36 -19.95
C SER A 216 15.19 3.46 -19.32
N VAL A 217 16.26 3.12 -20.05
CA VAL A 217 17.37 2.32 -19.51
C VAL A 217 18.10 3.06 -18.38
N ILE A 218 18.22 4.39 -18.47
CA ILE A 218 18.84 5.20 -17.41
C ILE A 218 17.87 5.39 -16.23
N ALA A 219 16.60 5.63 -16.51
CA ALA A 219 15.59 5.92 -15.48
C ALA A 219 15.22 4.69 -14.64
N THR A 220 15.22 3.49 -15.24
CA THR A 220 14.82 2.25 -14.57
C THR A 220 15.63 1.93 -13.32
N PRO A 221 16.99 1.94 -13.33
CA PRO A 221 17.77 1.65 -12.14
C PRO A 221 17.57 2.71 -11.04
N ILE A 222 17.40 3.97 -11.42
CA ILE A 222 17.16 5.05 -10.47
C ILE A 222 15.79 4.86 -9.81
N ALA A 223 14.75 4.59 -10.59
CA ALA A 223 13.40 4.33 -10.08
C ALA A 223 13.38 3.08 -9.20
N TRP A 224 14.05 2.01 -9.61
CA TRP A 224 14.16 0.78 -8.82
C TRP A 224 14.84 1.04 -7.47
N TYR A 225 15.92 1.81 -7.44
CA TYR A 225 16.60 2.17 -6.20
C TYR A 225 15.71 2.97 -5.26
N ILE A 226 15.01 4.00 -5.77
CA ILE A 226 14.10 4.85 -4.97
C ILE A 226 12.95 4.01 -4.40
N VAL A 227 12.31 3.20 -5.24
CA VAL A 227 11.19 2.34 -4.81
C VAL A 227 11.66 1.29 -3.80
N SER A 228 12.82 0.66 -4.02
CA SER A 228 13.40 -0.30 -3.06
C SER A 228 13.63 0.34 -1.69
N LYS A 229 14.24 1.52 -1.67
CA LYS A 229 14.45 2.30 -0.45
C LYS A 229 13.14 2.67 0.26
N TRP A 230 12.12 3.01 -0.51
CA TRP A 230 10.80 3.31 0.06
C TRP A 230 10.12 2.06 0.63
N LEU A 231 10.22 0.92 -0.05
CA LEU A 231 9.69 -0.36 0.44
C LEU A 231 10.42 -0.86 1.71
N GLU A 232 11.66 -0.45 1.94
CA GLU A 232 12.38 -0.81 3.18
C GLU A 232 11.68 -0.31 4.45
N GLN A 233 10.81 0.68 4.33
CA GLN A 233 10.02 1.21 5.46
C GLN A 233 8.84 0.31 5.85
N PHE A 234 8.49 -0.69 5.02
CA PHE A 234 7.38 -1.61 5.28
C PHE A 234 7.92 -2.96 5.75
N THR A 235 7.22 -3.55 6.71
CA THR A 235 7.57 -4.85 7.27
C THR A 235 7.25 -5.98 6.29
N GLU A 236 6.06 -5.93 5.67
CA GLU A 236 5.69 -6.83 4.59
C GLU A 236 5.96 -6.15 3.25
N ARG A 237 6.93 -6.67 2.51
CA ARG A 237 7.38 -6.10 1.26
C ARG A 237 6.86 -6.89 0.09
N ILE A 238 6.24 -6.20 -0.85
CA ILE A 238 5.90 -6.80 -2.15
C ILE A 238 7.18 -6.85 -2.97
N ALA A 239 7.47 -8.00 -3.56
CA ALA A 239 8.61 -8.12 -4.49
C ALA A 239 8.39 -7.22 -5.70
N ILE A 240 9.38 -6.37 -5.99
CA ILE A 240 9.35 -5.49 -7.16
C ILE A 240 9.53 -6.37 -8.39
N THR A 241 8.46 -6.52 -9.16
CA THR A 241 8.48 -7.36 -10.35
C THR A 241 9.01 -6.58 -11.55
N PRO A 242 10.03 -7.06 -12.27
CA PRO A 242 10.65 -6.35 -13.40
C PRO A 242 9.68 -6.00 -14.54
N TRP A 243 8.61 -6.75 -14.72
CA TRP A 243 7.63 -6.53 -15.79
C TRP A 243 6.95 -5.15 -15.71
N VAL A 244 6.84 -4.56 -14.50
CA VAL A 244 6.25 -3.22 -14.30
C VAL A 244 7.08 -2.17 -15.02
N PHE A 245 8.40 -2.26 -14.95
CA PHE A 245 9.31 -1.33 -15.65
C PHE A 245 9.22 -1.50 -17.16
N ILE A 246 9.14 -2.75 -17.64
CA ILE A 246 8.97 -3.05 -19.06
C ILE A 246 7.64 -2.48 -19.58
N LEU A 247 6.55 -2.70 -18.86
CA LEU A 247 5.24 -2.15 -19.21
C LEU A 247 5.27 -0.62 -19.26
N THR A 248 5.87 0.03 -18.27
CA THR A 248 6.02 1.49 -18.22
C THR A 248 6.80 2.01 -19.42
N CYS A 249 7.91 1.34 -19.78
CA CYS A 249 8.71 1.69 -20.95
C CYS A 249 7.89 1.57 -22.26
N ILE A 250 7.12 0.51 -22.42
CA ILE A 250 6.23 0.31 -23.56
C ILE A 250 5.17 1.41 -23.64
N VAL A 251 4.50 1.72 -22.52
CA VAL A 251 3.44 2.76 -22.47
C VAL A 251 4.01 4.13 -22.81
N ILE A 252 5.15 4.52 -22.25
CA ILE A 252 5.80 5.80 -22.54
C ILE A 252 6.21 5.88 -24.01
N SER A 253 6.81 4.81 -24.55
CA SER A 253 7.21 4.75 -25.95
C SER A 253 6.00 4.86 -26.88
N LEU A 254 4.88 4.22 -26.54
CA LEU A 254 3.64 4.29 -27.32
C LEU A 254 3.04 5.71 -27.31
N ILE A 255 2.97 6.35 -26.14
CA ILE A 255 2.46 7.73 -26.00
C ILE A 255 3.34 8.68 -26.82
N THR A 256 4.66 8.56 -26.73
CA THR A 256 5.62 9.37 -27.48
C THR A 256 5.41 9.16 -28.98
N LEU A 257 5.26 7.93 -29.45
CA LEU A 257 5.08 7.60 -30.86
C LEU A 257 3.75 8.14 -31.40
N ILE A 258 2.67 8.06 -30.63
CA ILE A 258 1.37 8.64 -30.99
C ILE A 258 1.50 10.18 -31.11
N THR A 259 2.12 10.82 -30.12
CA THR A 259 2.31 12.28 -30.12
C THR A 259 3.07 12.74 -31.35
N ILE A 260 4.19 12.08 -31.67
CA ILE A 260 5.01 12.38 -32.85
C ILE A 260 4.25 12.15 -34.16
N THR A 261 3.52 11.03 -34.24
CA THR A 261 2.75 10.70 -35.46
C THR A 261 1.66 11.72 -35.72
N VAL A 262 0.90 12.11 -34.70
CA VAL A 262 -0.16 13.13 -34.81
C VAL A 262 0.42 14.48 -35.24
N GLN A 263 1.54 14.87 -34.67
CA GLN A 263 2.18 16.14 -34.96
C GLN A 263 2.80 16.18 -36.36
N ASN A 264 3.57 15.18 -36.69
CA ASN A 264 4.24 15.12 -38.01
C ASN A 264 3.27 14.87 -39.15
N TYR A 265 2.13 14.20 -38.92
CA TYR A 265 1.08 14.02 -39.93
C TYR A 265 0.52 15.38 -40.36
N ARG A 266 0.27 16.31 -39.44
CA ARG A 266 -0.17 17.67 -39.77
C ARG A 266 0.87 18.43 -40.59
N THR A 267 2.14 18.32 -40.24
CA THR A 267 3.25 18.97 -40.95
C THR A 267 3.49 18.33 -42.33
N ALA A 268 3.35 17.01 -42.45
CA ALA A 268 3.56 16.29 -43.67
C ALA A 268 2.42 16.51 -44.74
N ILE A 269 1.22 16.90 -44.31
CA ILE A 269 0.09 17.20 -45.20
C ILE A 269 0.14 18.66 -45.68
N SER A 270 0.84 19.55 -44.99
CA SER A 270 0.98 20.94 -45.41
C SER A 270 1.62 21.03 -46.82
N ASN A 271 1.08 21.92 -47.65
CA ASN A 271 1.34 22.03 -49.09
C ASN A 271 2.83 22.25 -49.39
N PRO A 272 3.52 21.39 -50.21
CA PRO A 272 4.96 21.46 -50.43
C PRO A 272 5.38 22.77 -51.17
N THR A 273 4.48 23.38 -51.92
CA THR A 273 4.79 24.60 -52.68
C THR A 273 4.94 25.84 -51.82
N ALA A 274 4.28 25.89 -50.64
CA ALA A 274 4.45 26.97 -49.66
C ALA A 274 5.77 26.87 -48.89
N ASN A 275 6.36 25.68 -48.86
CA ASN A 275 7.57 25.40 -48.10
C ASN A 275 8.87 25.68 -48.85
N VAL A 276 8.81 25.84 -50.15
CA VAL A 276 9.98 26.17 -51.02
C VAL A 276 10.08 27.68 -51.32
N LYS A 277 8.99 28.43 -51.13
CA LYS A 277 8.92 29.89 -51.38
C LYS A 277 9.20 30.79 -50.16
N ALA A 278 9.49 30.23 -48.99
CA ALA A 278 9.82 31.01 -47.83
C ALA A 278 11.31 31.34 -47.79
N GLU A 279 11.72 32.28 -48.58
CA GLU A 279 12.90 33.18 -48.37
C GLU A 279 12.38 34.54 -48.00
#